data_c8da0981d00b7abc454ddd463daad324
#
_entry.id   c8da0981d00b7abc454ddd463daad324
#
_cell.length_a   1.000
_cell.length_b   1.000
_cell.length_c   1.000
_cell.angle_alpha   90.00
_cell.angle_beta   90.00
_cell.angle_gamma   90.00
#
_symmetry.space_group_name_H-M   'P 1'
#
loop_
_entity.id
_entity.type
_entity.pdbx_description
1 polymer ?
#
loop_
_entity_poly.entity_id
_entity_poly.type
_entity_poly.pdbx_seq_one_letter_code
_entity_poly.pdbx_strand_id
1 'polypeptide(L)'
;MDYFDLILEKIFTFEHLGIKKMNNGAVILGAAPHIAPKAYSHEIFKPLEKVDIDFLENENKTTLPKDYVEFLTTKSNGLRFFVTCFSLDGLRKQIGRDEEAAAQPFSLSDTNVWEKPKNAKPEDFFIGGYGYDGSKLYIDKITNKVHYCSRRDATSLKEWNNFEEMMISETERIFKLFDDKGVRLVTSKETLPI
;
A
#
# COMPACT_ATOMS: atom_id res chain seq x y z
N MET A 1 -5.51 -19.24 -9.90
CA MET A 1 -4.87 -18.65 -8.73
C MET A 1 -5.13 -17.16 -8.81
N ASP A 2 -5.66 -16.59 -7.75
CA ASP A 2 -5.91 -15.15 -7.67
C ASP A 2 -4.57 -14.40 -7.63
N TYR A 3 -4.50 -13.20 -8.22
CA TYR A 3 -3.26 -12.41 -8.21
C TYR A 3 -2.73 -12.14 -6.80
N PHE A 4 -3.64 -11.97 -5.83
CA PHE A 4 -3.24 -11.70 -4.45
C PHE A 4 -2.64 -12.94 -3.77
N ASP A 5 -3.03 -14.15 -4.15
CA ASP A 5 -2.39 -15.38 -3.67
C ASP A 5 -0.91 -15.42 -4.07
N LEU A 6 -0.58 -15.00 -5.31
CA LEU A 6 0.81 -14.88 -5.77
C LEU A 6 1.61 -13.86 -4.96
N ILE A 7 0.97 -12.75 -4.58
CA ILE A 7 1.59 -11.73 -3.73
C ILE A 7 1.84 -12.28 -2.32
N LEU A 8 0.85 -12.97 -1.74
CA LEU A 8 0.99 -13.60 -0.43
C LEU A 8 2.10 -14.66 -0.43
N GLU A 9 2.20 -15.51 -1.46
CA GLU A 9 3.31 -16.46 -1.58
C GLU A 9 4.66 -15.78 -1.46
N LYS A 10 4.87 -14.65 -2.16
CA LYS A 10 6.12 -13.88 -2.06
C LYS A 10 6.34 -13.26 -0.67
N ILE A 11 5.32 -12.69 -0.07
CA ILE A 11 5.38 -12.12 1.29
C ILE A 11 5.77 -13.21 2.29
N PHE A 12 5.14 -14.39 2.23
CA PHE A 12 5.36 -15.49 3.16
C PHE A 12 6.73 -16.17 2.99
N THR A 13 7.49 -15.89 1.94
CA THR A 13 8.92 -16.31 1.88
C THR A 13 9.74 -15.70 3.02
N PHE A 14 9.29 -14.59 3.62
CA PHE A 14 9.94 -13.92 4.76
C PHE A 14 9.44 -14.39 6.13
N GLU A 15 8.53 -15.39 6.21
CA GLU A 15 8.01 -15.93 7.47
C GLU A 15 9.12 -16.49 8.37
N HIS A 16 10.19 -17.03 7.79
CA HIS A 16 11.34 -17.57 8.50
C HIS A 16 12.09 -16.53 9.36
N LEU A 17 11.92 -15.22 9.07
CA LEU A 17 12.45 -14.10 9.87
C LEU A 17 11.52 -13.70 11.03
N GLY A 18 10.37 -14.34 11.16
CA GLY A 18 9.37 -14.11 12.21
C GLY A 18 8.06 -13.58 11.68
N ILE A 19 6.99 -14.01 12.32
CA ILE A 19 5.61 -13.59 12.04
C ILE A 19 4.89 -13.26 13.34
N LYS A 20 4.07 -12.22 13.32
CA LYS A 20 3.22 -11.83 14.44
C LYS A 20 1.81 -11.50 13.96
N LYS A 21 0.80 -12.07 14.61
CA LYS A 21 -0.60 -11.73 14.40
C LYS A 21 -1.03 -10.76 15.49
N MET A 22 -1.60 -9.64 15.09
CA MET A 22 -2.08 -8.59 15.98
C MET A 22 -3.54 -8.81 16.34
N ASN A 23 -4.01 -8.26 17.49
CA ASN A 23 -5.40 -8.39 17.90
C ASN A 23 -6.39 -7.68 16.95
N ASN A 24 -5.95 -6.61 16.29
CA ASN A 24 -6.72 -5.92 15.26
C ASN A 24 -6.83 -6.71 13.93
N GLY A 25 -6.24 -7.92 13.87
CA GLY A 25 -6.25 -8.80 12.72
C GLY A 25 -5.14 -8.54 11.70
N ALA A 26 -4.23 -7.58 11.94
CA ALA A 26 -3.06 -7.40 11.10
C ALA A 26 -2.08 -8.56 11.25
N VAL A 27 -1.41 -8.93 10.17
CA VAL A 27 -0.30 -9.88 10.13
C VAL A 27 0.94 -9.13 9.71
N ILE A 28 1.95 -9.12 10.58
CA ILE A 28 3.25 -8.53 10.31
C ILE A 28 4.30 -9.62 10.26
N LEU A 29 5.18 -9.60 9.26
CA LEU A 29 6.16 -10.66 9.05
C LEU A 29 7.45 -10.15 8.43
N GLY A 30 8.53 -10.95 8.60
CA GLY A 30 9.85 -10.58 8.17
C GLY A 30 10.48 -9.55 9.09
N ALA A 31 10.86 -9.92 10.34
CA ALA A 31 11.51 -9.00 11.26
C ALA A 31 12.74 -8.34 10.61
N ALA A 32 12.83 -7.01 10.69
CA ALA A 32 13.85 -6.19 10.05
C ALA A 32 14.66 -5.37 11.07
N PRO A 33 15.42 -6.01 11.98
CA PRO A 33 16.13 -5.34 13.06
C PRO A 33 17.24 -4.40 12.55
N HIS A 34 17.68 -4.58 11.32
CA HIS A 34 18.64 -3.69 10.64
C HIS A 34 18.04 -2.30 10.32
N ILE A 35 16.72 -2.17 10.32
CA ILE A 35 16.01 -0.90 10.14
C ILE A 35 15.64 -0.31 11.49
N ALA A 36 14.96 -1.09 12.35
CA ALA A 36 14.61 -0.71 13.71
C ALA A 36 14.27 -1.96 14.54
N PRO A 37 14.46 -1.93 15.90
CA PRO A 37 14.29 -3.12 16.77
C PRO A 37 12.94 -3.82 16.67
N LYS A 38 11.89 -3.12 16.27
CA LYS A 38 10.51 -3.64 16.14
C LYS A 38 9.95 -3.54 14.71
N ALA A 39 10.82 -3.30 13.72
CA ALA A 39 10.38 -3.21 12.32
C ALA A 39 10.12 -4.60 11.74
N TYR A 40 9.14 -4.68 10.87
CA TYR A 40 8.83 -5.82 10.03
C TYR A 40 8.81 -5.41 8.57
N SER A 41 9.26 -6.29 7.69
CA SER A 41 9.35 -6.01 6.26
C SER A 41 7.97 -5.87 5.61
N HIS A 42 7.01 -6.69 6.03
CA HIS A 42 5.70 -6.74 5.40
C HIS A 42 4.57 -6.65 6.41
N GLU A 43 3.51 -5.94 6.03
CA GLU A 43 2.30 -5.80 6.83
C GLU A 43 1.06 -5.99 5.95
N ILE A 44 0.18 -6.91 6.37
CA ILE A 44 -1.10 -7.22 5.74
C ILE A 44 -2.18 -6.91 6.79
N PHE A 45 -3.22 -6.19 6.41
CA PHE A 45 -4.24 -5.74 7.35
C PHE A 45 -5.55 -6.49 7.15
N LYS A 46 -6.36 -6.59 8.21
CA LYS A 46 -7.67 -7.23 8.12
C LYS A 46 -8.54 -6.50 7.07
N PRO A 47 -9.17 -7.23 6.14
CA PRO A 47 -10.10 -6.63 5.17
C PRO A 47 -11.22 -5.82 5.86
N LEU A 48 -11.70 -4.83 5.14
CA LEU A 48 -12.77 -3.92 5.58
C LEU A 48 -14.15 -4.54 5.38
N GLU A 49 -15.10 -4.09 6.19
CA GLU A 49 -16.52 -4.36 5.99
C GLU A 49 -17.16 -3.26 5.11
N LYS A 50 -18.36 -3.53 4.59
CA LYS A 50 -19.07 -2.55 3.74
C LYS A 50 -19.26 -1.20 4.45
N VAL A 51 -19.59 -1.21 5.73
CA VAL A 51 -19.76 0.03 6.53
C VAL A 51 -18.49 0.88 6.58
N ASP A 52 -17.32 0.25 6.52
CA ASP A 52 -16.02 0.94 6.49
C ASP A 52 -15.80 1.63 5.14
N ILE A 53 -16.26 1.01 4.05
CA ILE A 53 -16.22 1.63 2.71
C ILE A 53 -17.16 2.83 2.65
N ASP A 54 -18.40 2.69 3.16
CA ASP A 54 -19.37 3.78 3.22
C ASP A 54 -18.79 4.96 4.03
N PHE A 55 -18.08 4.69 5.13
CA PHE A 55 -17.37 5.70 5.92
C PHE A 55 -16.27 6.39 5.11
N LEU A 56 -15.39 5.62 4.43
CA LEU A 56 -14.32 6.19 3.59
C LEU A 56 -14.86 7.06 2.47
N GLU A 57 -15.93 6.65 1.79
CA GLU A 57 -16.55 7.42 0.72
C GLU A 57 -17.13 8.74 1.23
N ASN A 58 -17.78 8.72 2.40
CA ASN A 58 -18.27 9.93 3.04
C ASN A 58 -17.14 10.89 3.45
N GLU A 59 -16.07 10.36 4.05
CA GLU A 59 -14.92 11.16 4.49
C GLU A 59 -14.17 11.79 3.30
N ASN A 60 -13.97 11.02 2.24
CA ASN A 60 -13.31 11.49 1.02
C ASN A 60 -14.24 12.28 0.08
N LYS A 61 -15.55 12.34 0.36
CA LYS A 61 -16.59 13.00 -0.46
C LYS A 61 -16.59 12.54 -1.92
N THR A 62 -16.28 11.27 -2.14
CA THR A 62 -16.24 10.66 -3.47
C THR A 62 -16.32 9.14 -3.34
N THR A 63 -16.83 8.47 -4.38
CA THR A 63 -16.81 7.01 -4.44
C THR A 63 -15.40 6.49 -4.68
N LEU A 64 -15.07 5.37 -4.04
CA LEU A 64 -13.83 4.67 -4.26
C LEU A 64 -13.85 3.92 -5.61
N PRO A 65 -12.68 3.75 -6.29
CA PRO A 65 -12.58 2.89 -7.46
C PRO A 65 -12.98 1.45 -7.14
N LYS A 66 -13.75 0.81 -8.03
CA LYS A 66 -14.32 -0.52 -7.79
C LYS A 66 -13.28 -1.58 -7.48
N ASP A 67 -12.19 -1.64 -8.25
CA ASP A 67 -11.12 -2.63 -8.05
C ASP A 67 -10.42 -2.42 -6.70
N TYR A 68 -10.33 -1.17 -6.24
CA TYR A 68 -9.75 -0.86 -4.94
C TYR A 68 -10.70 -1.22 -3.79
N VAL A 69 -12.01 -1.03 -3.96
CA VAL A 69 -13.03 -1.51 -2.99
C VAL A 69 -12.94 -3.02 -2.86
N GLU A 70 -12.84 -3.75 -3.98
CA GLU A 70 -12.69 -5.21 -3.97
C GLU A 70 -11.43 -5.61 -3.19
N PHE A 71 -10.28 -4.99 -3.47
CA PHE A 71 -9.05 -5.23 -2.72
C PHE A 71 -9.24 -4.97 -1.21
N LEU A 72 -9.76 -3.81 -0.82
CA LEU A 72 -9.93 -3.43 0.57
C LEU A 72 -10.89 -4.36 1.34
N THR A 73 -11.91 -4.92 0.68
CA THR A 73 -12.94 -5.74 1.34
C THR A 73 -12.69 -7.24 1.27
N THR A 74 -11.91 -7.71 0.30
CA THR A 74 -11.68 -9.15 0.11
C THR A 74 -10.25 -9.60 0.37
N LYS A 75 -9.28 -8.69 0.27
CA LYS A 75 -7.85 -9.00 0.36
C LYS A 75 -7.21 -8.39 1.59
N SER A 76 -7.10 -7.07 1.66
CA SER A 76 -6.43 -6.38 2.75
C SER A 76 -6.85 -4.91 2.83
N ASN A 77 -7.00 -4.38 4.03
CA ASN A 77 -7.19 -2.95 4.28
C ASN A 77 -5.86 -2.19 4.09
N GLY A 78 -5.35 -2.14 2.86
CA GLY A 78 -4.01 -1.62 2.57
C GLY A 78 -2.92 -2.69 2.71
N LEU A 79 -1.66 -2.32 2.44
CA LEU A 79 -0.53 -3.24 2.39
C LEU A 79 0.78 -2.47 2.56
N ARG A 80 1.83 -3.10 3.13
CA ARG A 80 3.19 -2.55 3.12
C ARG A 80 4.21 -3.60 2.71
N PHE A 81 5.14 -3.20 1.83
CA PHE A 81 6.31 -3.98 1.46
C PHE A 81 7.58 -3.29 1.96
N PHE A 82 8.48 -4.09 2.53
CA PHE A 82 9.80 -3.67 3.00
C PHE A 82 9.73 -2.36 3.79
N VAL A 83 8.97 -2.44 4.90
CA VAL A 83 8.61 -1.33 5.80
C VAL A 83 7.68 -0.34 5.11
N THR A 84 8.21 0.59 4.34
CA THR A 84 7.45 1.59 3.59
C THR A 84 8.02 1.82 2.19
N CYS A 85 8.83 0.86 1.69
CA CYS A 85 9.33 0.96 0.31
C CYS A 85 8.17 1.14 -0.68
N PHE A 86 7.11 0.37 -0.47
CA PHE A 86 5.84 0.47 -1.17
C PHE A 86 4.69 0.32 -0.17
N SER A 87 3.66 1.12 -0.31
CA SER A 87 2.46 1.02 0.51
C SER A 87 1.18 1.25 -0.27
N LEU A 88 0.14 0.53 0.11
CA LEU A 88 -1.24 0.83 -0.23
C LEU A 88 -1.95 1.31 1.03
N ASP A 89 -2.68 2.40 0.89
CA ASP A 89 -3.38 3.07 1.98
C ASP A 89 -4.75 2.43 2.24
N GLY A 90 -5.27 2.63 3.44
CA GLY A 90 -6.57 2.06 3.82
C GLY A 90 -7.29 2.90 4.85
N LEU A 91 -8.19 2.27 5.59
CA LEU A 91 -8.86 2.90 6.72
C LEU A 91 -8.04 2.71 8.00
N ARG A 92 -7.56 3.83 8.56
CA ARG A 92 -6.92 3.87 9.86
C ARG A 92 -7.96 4.15 10.95
N LYS A 93 -8.25 3.16 11.81
CA LYS A 93 -9.31 3.24 12.83
C LYS A 93 -8.82 3.72 14.20
N GLN A 94 -7.53 3.48 14.52
CA GLN A 94 -6.99 3.76 15.85
C GLN A 94 -5.91 4.83 15.79
N ILE A 95 -6.01 5.77 16.74
CA ILE A 95 -4.98 6.78 16.97
C ILE A 95 -4.27 6.39 18.28
N GLY A 96 -2.95 6.18 18.22
CA GLY A 96 -2.18 5.76 19.38
C GLY A 96 -0.70 5.53 19.04
N ARG A 97 0.08 5.17 20.07
CA ARG A 97 1.51 4.86 19.95
C ARG A 97 1.87 3.43 20.34
N ASP A 98 0.88 2.61 20.66
CA ASP A 98 1.07 1.20 20.93
C ASP A 98 1.27 0.39 19.63
N GLU A 99 1.60 -0.88 19.77
CA GLU A 99 1.89 -1.74 18.62
C GLU A 99 0.65 -1.97 17.75
N GLU A 100 -0.55 -2.04 18.35
CA GLU A 100 -1.82 -2.22 17.63
C GLU A 100 -2.15 -0.98 16.77
N ALA A 101 -1.97 0.21 17.33
CA ALA A 101 -2.16 1.46 16.60
C ALA A 101 -1.10 1.68 15.51
N ALA A 102 0.09 1.10 15.66
CA ALA A 102 1.13 1.13 14.63
C ALA A 102 0.86 0.16 13.48
N ALA A 103 0.29 -1.03 13.80
CA ALA A 103 -0.04 -2.07 12.83
C ALA A 103 -1.37 -1.78 12.11
N GLN A 104 -1.42 -0.66 11.41
CA GLN A 104 -2.54 -0.19 10.59
C GLN A 104 -2.01 0.46 9.31
N PRO A 105 -2.80 0.53 8.21
CA PRO A 105 -2.39 1.22 6.99
C PRO A 105 -2.19 2.73 7.22
N PHE A 106 -1.58 3.40 6.26
CA PHE A 106 -1.72 4.84 6.12
C PHE A 106 -3.16 5.18 5.73
N SER A 107 -3.59 6.39 6.09
CA SER A 107 -4.98 6.82 5.85
C SER A 107 -5.18 7.23 4.39
N LEU A 108 -6.15 6.62 3.71
CA LEU A 108 -6.62 7.06 2.39
C LEU A 108 -7.06 8.51 2.38
N SER A 109 -7.68 8.98 3.47
CA SER A 109 -8.17 10.35 3.57
C SER A 109 -7.03 11.37 3.65
N ASP A 110 -5.88 11.00 4.24
CA ASP A 110 -4.75 11.93 4.32
C ASP A 110 -4.31 12.36 2.92
N THR A 111 -4.15 11.43 1.99
CA THR A 111 -3.72 11.76 0.63
C THR A 111 -4.84 12.40 -0.20
N ASN A 112 -6.08 11.90 -0.10
CA ASN A 112 -7.16 12.35 -0.96
C ASN A 112 -7.81 13.66 -0.51
N VAL A 113 -7.74 14.00 0.78
CA VAL A 113 -8.37 15.22 1.34
C VAL A 113 -7.33 16.29 1.66
N TRP A 114 -6.21 15.91 2.34
CA TRP A 114 -5.28 16.88 2.89
C TRP A 114 -4.02 17.09 2.05
N GLU A 115 -3.51 16.04 1.41
CA GLU A 115 -2.25 16.06 0.67
C GLU A 115 -2.43 15.91 -0.86
N LYS A 116 -3.65 16.03 -1.37
CA LYS A 116 -3.94 15.87 -2.80
C LYS A 116 -3.15 16.89 -3.62
N PRO A 117 -2.38 16.45 -4.66
CA PRO A 117 -1.69 17.38 -5.56
C PRO A 117 -2.66 18.39 -6.19
N LYS A 118 -2.23 19.66 -6.32
CA LYS A 118 -3.11 20.76 -6.78
C LYS A 118 -3.63 20.58 -8.20
N ASN A 119 -2.88 19.87 -9.05
CA ASN A 119 -3.26 19.58 -10.43
C ASN A 119 -3.96 18.23 -10.59
N ALA A 120 -4.24 17.53 -9.49
CA ALA A 120 -4.99 16.28 -9.55
C ALA A 120 -6.44 16.55 -9.99
N LYS A 121 -6.95 15.71 -10.88
CA LYS A 121 -8.32 15.79 -11.37
C LYS A 121 -9.30 15.22 -10.35
N PRO A 122 -10.61 15.51 -10.47
CA PRO A 122 -11.64 14.94 -9.59
C PRO A 122 -11.70 13.41 -9.65
N GLU A 123 -11.40 12.82 -10.81
CA GLU A 123 -11.35 11.38 -11.04
C GLU A 123 -10.13 10.67 -10.47
N ASP A 124 -9.03 11.39 -10.19
CA ASP A 124 -7.79 10.82 -9.64
C ASP A 124 -8.00 10.47 -8.17
N PHE A 125 -8.03 9.17 -7.87
CA PHE A 125 -8.16 8.65 -6.52
C PHE A 125 -6.84 8.03 -6.05
N PHE A 126 -6.20 8.63 -5.08
CA PHE A 126 -4.90 8.20 -4.56
C PHE A 126 -5.05 6.99 -3.65
N ILE A 127 -4.21 5.97 -3.85
CA ILE A 127 -4.30 4.67 -3.20
C ILE A 127 -3.05 4.27 -2.41
N GLY A 128 -1.97 5.05 -2.45
CA GLY A 128 -0.71 4.73 -1.80
C GLY A 128 0.49 5.34 -2.52
N GLY A 129 1.67 4.71 -2.37
CA GLY A 129 2.88 5.20 -3.02
C GLY A 129 4.17 4.59 -2.49
N TYR A 130 5.26 5.36 -2.62
CA TYR A 130 6.63 4.93 -2.33
C TYR A 130 7.26 5.80 -1.24
N GLY A 131 7.88 5.15 -0.26
CA GLY A 131 8.44 5.83 0.91
C GLY A 131 9.73 6.59 0.65
N TYR A 132 10.41 6.37 -0.48
CA TYR A 132 11.68 7.04 -0.77
C TYR A 132 11.54 8.56 -0.87
N ASP A 133 10.57 9.03 -1.66
CA ASP A 133 10.37 10.46 -1.96
C ASP A 133 8.92 10.92 -1.70
N GLY A 134 8.05 10.00 -1.24
CA GLY A 134 6.63 10.25 -1.03
C GLY A 134 5.83 10.35 -2.32
N SER A 135 6.37 9.87 -3.44
CA SER A 135 5.64 9.74 -4.70
C SER A 135 4.43 8.84 -4.54
N LYS A 136 3.42 9.04 -5.37
CA LYS A 136 2.08 8.53 -5.16
C LYS A 136 1.60 7.64 -6.30
N LEU A 137 0.66 6.77 -5.95
CA LEU A 137 -0.13 5.99 -6.89
C LEU A 137 -1.58 6.46 -6.84
N TYR A 138 -2.22 6.60 -7.99
CA TYR A 138 -3.65 6.87 -8.08
C TYR A 138 -4.32 6.03 -9.16
N ILE A 139 -5.61 5.79 -8.99
CA ILE A 139 -6.50 5.20 -10.01
C ILE A 139 -7.29 6.33 -10.65
N ASP A 140 -7.21 6.44 -11.96
CA ASP A 140 -8.15 7.26 -12.75
C ASP A 140 -9.50 6.50 -12.81
N LYS A 141 -10.52 7.02 -12.15
CA LYS A 141 -11.85 6.39 -12.05
C LYS A 141 -12.61 6.29 -13.38
N ILE A 142 -12.18 7.03 -14.42
CA ILE A 142 -12.80 6.96 -15.75
C ILE A 142 -12.18 5.82 -16.55
N THR A 143 -10.85 5.71 -16.56
CA THR A 143 -10.13 4.72 -17.38
C THR A 143 -9.80 3.44 -16.62
N ASN A 144 -9.94 3.43 -15.29
CA ASN A 144 -9.52 2.38 -14.37
C ASN A 144 -8.01 2.06 -14.41
N LYS A 145 -7.22 2.90 -15.06
CA LYS A 145 -5.76 2.79 -15.08
C LYS A 145 -5.15 3.24 -13.75
N VAL A 146 -4.04 2.61 -13.37
CA VAL A 146 -3.22 3.06 -12.25
C VAL A 146 -2.07 3.90 -12.77
N HIS A 147 -1.80 5.00 -12.09
CA HIS A 147 -0.75 5.93 -12.45
C HIS A 147 0.22 6.14 -11.29
N TYR A 148 1.50 6.24 -11.61
CA TYR A 148 2.54 6.71 -10.72
C TYR A 148 2.81 8.19 -11.02
N CYS A 149 2.95 8.98 -9.96
CA CYS A 149 3.23 10.41 -10.05
C CYS A 149 4.12 10.89 -8.90
N SER A 150 4.67 12.10 -9.02
CA SER A 150 5.44 12.69 -7.92
C SER A 150 4.54 13.07 -6.73
N ARG A 151 5.14 13.35 -5.58
CA ARG A 151 4.42 13.69 -4.35
C ARG A 151 3.48 14.88 -4.49
N ARG A 152 3.82 15.88 -5.30
CA ARG A 152 3.11 17.17 -5.38
C ARG A 152 2.53 17.47 -6.76
N ASP A 153 2.72 16.59 -7.71
CA ASP A 153 2.32 16.75 -9.10
C ASP A 153 1.71 15.44 -9.60
N ALA A 154 0.41 15.45 -9.91
CA ALA A 154 -0.35 14.30 -10.38
C ALA A 154 -0.12 13.97 -11.86
N THR A 155 0.80 14.66 -12.54
CA THR A 155 1.20 14.28 -13.91
C THR A 155 1.73 12.85 -13.90
N SER A 156 1.13 11.98 -14.71
CA SER A 156 1.50 10.58 -14.81
C SER A 156 2.92 10.42 -15.37
N LEU A 157 3.77 9.73 -14.62
CA LEU A 157 5.14 9.38 -15.02
C LEU A 157 5.25 7.95 -15.51
N LYS A 158 4.33 7.08 -15.05
CA LYS A 158 4.16 5.69 -15.48
C LYS A 158 2.70 5.28 -15.30
N GLU A 159 2.22 4.37 -16.13
CA GLU A 159 0.87 3.81 -16.00
C GLU A 159 0.86 2.29 -16.11
N TRP A 160 -0.18 1.69 -15.54
CA TRP A 160 -0.57 0.28 -15.69
C TRP A 160 -2.03 0.23 -16.12
N ASN A 161 -2.42 -0.80 -16.86
CA ASN A 161 -3.76 -0.90 -17.42
C ASN A 161 -4.87 -1.07 -16.37
N ASN A 162 -4.54 -1.64 -15.20
CA ASN A 162 -5.45 -1.83 -14.07
C ASN A 162 -4.68 -2.07 -12.77
N PHE A 163 -5.42 -2.19 -11.67
CA PHE A 163 -4.87 -2.41 -10.33
C PHE A 163 -4.14 -3.76 -10.20
N GLU A 164 -4.67 -4.83 -10.76
CA GLU A 164 -4.05 -6.17 -10.73
C GLU A 164 -2.68 -6.16 -11.42
N GLU A 165 -2.59 -5.62 -12.64
CA GLU A 165 -1.33 -5.50 -13.38
C GLU A 165 -0.28 -4.71 -12.59
N MET A 166 -0.68 -3.59 -11.99
CA MET A 166 0.20 -2.79 -11.14
C MET A 166 0.71 -3.62 -9.95
N MET A 167 -0.18 -4.34 -9.26
CA MET A 167 0.18 -5.13 -8.09
C MET A 167 1.15 -6.26 -8.41
N ILE A 168 0.91 -7.01 -9.48
CA ILE A 168 1.79 -8.08 -9.94
C ILE A 168 3.16 -7.49 -10.33
N SER A 169 3.16 -6.50 -11.21
CA SER A 169 4.36 -5.85 -11.74
C SER A 169 5.24 -5.27 -10.62
N GLU A 170 4.66 -4.51 -9.70
CA GLU A 170 5.42 -3.88 -8.62
C GLU A 170 5.88 -4.90 -7.57
N THR A 171 5.08 -5.92 -7.26
CA THR A 171 5.52 -7.00 -6.38
C THR A 171 6.74 -7.72 -6.97
N GLU A 172 6.67 -8.13 -8.24
CA GLU A 172 7.80 -8.80 -8.89
C GLU A 172 9.05 -7.95 -8.96
N ARG A 173 8.88 -6.65 -9.23
CA ARG A 173 9.99 -5.70 -9.32
C ARG A 173 10.63 -5.45 -7.96
N ILE A 174 9.82 -5.09 -6.96
CA ILE A 174 10.31 -4.68 -5.63
C ILE A 174 10.99 -5.84 -4.92
N PHE A 175 10.42 -7.06 -4.97
CA PHE A 175 11.01 -8.21 -4.28
C PHE A 175 12.40 -8.60 -4.83
N LYS A 176 12.75 -8.23 -6.05
CA LYS A 176 14.11 -8.42 -6.61
C LYS A 176 15.14 -7.42 -6.08
N LEU A 177 14.68 -6.34 -5.42
CA LEU A 177 15.55 -5.29 -4.90
C LEU A 177 16.02 -5.55 -3.45
N PHE A 178 15.58 -6.66 -2.86
CA PHE A 178 15.91 -7.03 -1.48
C PHE A 178 16.37 -8.48 -1.43
N ASP A 179 17.27 -8.78 -0.48
CA ASP A 179 17.71 -10.14 -0.21
C ASP A 179 16.69 -10.92 0.66
N ASP A 180 17.02 -12.16 0.97
CA ASP A 180 16.21 -13.06 1.81
C ASP A 180 16.09 -12.62 3.27
N LYS A 181 16.87 -11.62 3.70
CA LYS A 181 16.81 -10.98 5.03
C LYS A 181 16.03 -9.65 4.99
N GLY A 182 15.51 -9.26 3.83
CA GLY A 182 14.84 -7.98 3.64
C GLY A 182 15.80 -6.79 3.61
N VAL A 183 17.10 -7.02 3.40
CA VAL A 183 18.11 -5.96 3.23
C VAL A 183 18.11 -5.51 1.77
N ARG A 184 18.03 -4.21 1.56
CA ARG A 184 17.99 -3.64 0.21
C ARG A 184 19.34 -3.78 -0.50
N LEU A 185 19.29 -4.28 -1.74
CA LEU A 185 20.47 -4.54 -2.60
C LEU A 185 20.84 -3.35 -3.51
N VAL A 186 19.97 -2.36 -3.61
CA VAL A 186 20.07 -1.21 -4.53
C VAL A 186 19.99 0.11 -3.77
N THR A 187 20.18 1.25 -4.45
CA THR A 187 19.96 2.56 -3.83
C THR A 187 18.48 2.81 -3.56
N SER A 188 18.16 3.76 -2.66
CA SER A 188 16.77 4.08 -2.34
C SER A 188 16.00 4.58 -3.56
N LYS A 189 16.65 5.29 -4.47
CA LYS A 189 16.03 5.82 -5.69
C LYS A 189 15.55 4.72 -6.63
N GLU A 190 16.29 3.61 -6.71
CA GLU A 190 15.97 2.47 -7.57
C GLU A 190 14.72 1.69 -7.09
N THR A 191 14.21 2.01 -5.89
CA THR A 191 12.91 1.48 -5.43
C THR A 191 11.72 2.12 -6.14
N LEU A 192 11.90 3.26 -6.81
CA LEU A 192 10.87 3.88 -7.63
C LEU A 192 10.64 3.10 -8.93
N PRO A 193 9.45 3.19 -9.52
CA PRO A 193 9.08 2.38 -10.70
C PRO A 193 9.61 2.90 -12.04
N ILE A 194 10.41 3.96 -12.02
CA ILE A 194 11.01 4.64 -13.20
C ILE A 194 12.50 4.83 -13.03
#